data_ae59f6d68334241e57cce9efa5c07a3e
#
_entry.id   ae59f6d68334241e57cce9efa5c07a3e
#
_cell.length_a   1.000
_cell.length_b   1.000
_cell.length_c   1.000
_cell.angle_alpha   90.00
_cell.angle_beta   90.00
_cell.angle_gamma   90.00
#
_symmetry.space_group_name_H-M   'P 1'
#
loop_
_entity.id
_entity.type
_entity.pdbx_description
1 polymer ?
#
loop_
_entity_poly.entity_id
_entity_poly.type
_entity_poly.pdbx_seq_one_letter_code
_entity_poly.pdbx_strand_id
1 'polypeptide(L)'
;MYHCSLERMSDKIHTFSKFGDAGHGGITRYALSAEDKMARDEWVKRMTAIGATIEMDDLANMYATIPGSDPNAKRIVMGSHCDSVKNGGNYDGILGVMSAMEVLETVVAENIPHKHPLTAMIFTNEEGSE
;
A
#
# COMPACT_ATOMS: atom_id res chain seq x y z
N MET A 1 -1.16 -9.87 -22.77
CA MET A 1 -1.64 -8.63 -22.07
C MET A 1 -1.68 -8.96 -20.59
N TYR A 2 -1.06 -8.15 -19.74
CA TYR A 2 -1.04 -8.36 -18.29
C TYR A 2 -2.27 -7.73 -17.66
N HIS A 3 -2.83 -8.39 -16.64
CA HIS A 3 -4.04 -7.92 -15.97
C HIS A 3 -3.87 -8.00 -14.44
N CYS A 4 -4.29 -6.95 -13.75
CA CYS A 4 -4.46 -6.99 -12.30
C CYS A 4 -5.57 -7.96 -11.91
N SER A 5 -5.46 -8.58 -10.74
CA SER A 5 -6.45 -9.52 -10.24
C SER A 5 -7.57 -8.78 -9.50
N LEU A 6 -8.79 -8.89 -10.02
CA LEU A 6 -9.98 -8.35 -9.33
C LEU A 6 -10.19 -9.04 -7.97
N GLU A 7 -9.89 -10.33 -7.87
CA GLU A 7 -10.00 -11.09 -6.63
C GLU A 7 -9.03 -10.54 -5.56
N ARG A 8 -7.74 -10.35 -5.90
CA ARG A 8 -6.77 -9.75 -4.98
C ARG A 8 -7.14 -8.32 -4.57
N MET A 9 -7.65 -7.51 -5.51
CA MET A 9 -8.13 -6.16 -5.19
C MET A 9 -9.32 -6.18 -4.24
N SER A 10 -10.30 -7.05 -4.49
CA SER A 10 -11.48 -7.21 -3.63
C SER A 10 -11.09 -7.65 -2.22
N ASP A 11 -10.15 -8.59 -2.09
CA ASP A 11 -9.62 -9.04 -0.81
C ASP A 11 -8.92 -7.90 -0.05
N LYS A 12 -8.10 -7.10 -0.74
CA LYS A 12 -7.45 -5.92 -0.13
C LYS A 12 -8.50 -4.93 0.38
N ILE A 13 -9.46 -4.55 -0.44
CA ILE A 13 -10.53 -3.63 -0.06
C ILE A 13 -11.26 -4.14 1.19
N HIS A 14 -11.68 -5.42 1.17
CA HIS A 14 -12.36 -6.03 2.31
C HIS A 14 -11.49 -6.08 3.57
N THR A 15 -10.20 -6.34 3.43
CA THR A 15 -9.29 -6.44 4.58
C THR A 15 -8.99 -5.08 5.18
N PHE A 16 -8.59 -4.11 4.34
CA PHE A 16 -8.20 -2.79 4.82
C PHE A 16 -9.36 -1.95 5.35
N SER A 17 -10.60 -2.18 4.87
CA SER A 17 -11.79 -1.52 5.40
C SER A 17 -12.13 -1.90 6.85
N LYS A 18 -11.56 -2.95 7.40
CA LYS A 18 -11.73 -3.34 8.81
C LYS A 18 -10.91 -2.47 9.77
N PHE A 19 -9.82 -1.89 9.30
CA PHE A 19 -8.94 -1.08 10.13
C PHE A 19 -9.49 0.34 10.24
N GLY A 20 -10.14 0.63 11.37
CA GLY A 20 -10.79 1.91 11.63
C GLY A 20 -12.25 1.98 11.17
N ASP A 21 -12.91 0.84 10.92
CA ASP A 21 -14.35 0.80 10.60
C ASP A 21 -15.18 1.49 11.68
N ALA A 22 -15.89 2.53 11.29
CA ALA A 22 -16.76 3.31 12.18
C ALA A 22 -18.17 2.70 12.35
N GLY A 23 -18.45 1.54 11.75
CA GLY A 23 -19.70 0.79 11.88
C GLY A 23 -20.85 1.27 10.97
N HIS A 24 -20.61 2.27 10.11
CA HIS A 24 -21.62 2.84 9.18
C HIS A 24 -21.01 3.19 7.82
N GLY A 25 -19.96 2.46 7.43
CA GLY A 25 -19.30 2.61 6.12
C GLY A 25 -18.23 3.68 6.05
N GLY A 26 -18.04 4.47 7.10
CA GLY A 26 -16.92 5.41 7.23
C GLY A 26 -15.70 4.76 7.87
N ILE A 27 -14.53 5.29 7.58
CA ILE A 27 -13.26 4.88 8.16
C ILE A 27 -12.72 6.02 9.04
N THR A 28 -12.28 5.68 10.25
CA THR A 28 -11.52 6.58 11.11
C THR A 28 -10.19 5.90 11.43
N ARG A 29 -9.15 6.29 10.71
CA ARG A 29 -7.80 5.73 10.81
C ARG A 29 -6.80 6.86 10.79
N TYR A 30 -6.68 7.55 11.92
CA TYR A 30 -5.71 8.65 12.02
C TYR A 30 -4.28 8.16 11.90
N ALA A 31 -3.43 8.98 11.28
CA ALA A 31 -2.01 8.67 11.17
C ALA A 31 -1.41 8.33 12.55
N LEU A 32 -0.58 7.30 12.58
CA LEU A 32 0.11 6.78 13.78
C LEU A 32 -0.81 6.25 14.89
N SER A 33 -2.11 6.10 14.62
CA SER A 33 -3.04 5.42 15.53
C SER A 33 -2.84 3.90 15.53
N ALA A 34 -3.54 3.21 16.41
CA ALA A 34 -3.55 1.74 16.45
C ALA A 34 -4.13 1.15 15.15
N GLU A 35 -5.15 1.79 14.58
CA GLU A 35 -5.80 1.41 13.32
C GLU A 35 -4.85 1.59 12.12
N ASP A 36 -4.10 2.70 12.09
CA ASP A 36 -3.06 2.94 11.08
C ASP A 36 -1.94 1.90 11.19
N LYS A 37 -1.52 1.60 12.43
CA LYS A 37 -0.53 0.54 12.65
C LYS A 37 -1.00 -0.82 12.12
N MET A 38 -2.25 -1.21 12.37
CA MET A 38 -2.80 -2.47 11.85
C MET A 38 -2.80 -2.52 10.33
N ALA A 39 -3.18 -1.41 9.67
CA ALA A 39 -3.14 -1.31 8.22
C ALA A 39 -1.71 -1.43 7.67
N ARG A 40 -0.75 -0.76 8.29
CA ARG A 40 0.68 -0.82 7.92
C ARG A 40 1.28 -2.20 8.15
N ASP A 41 0.96 -2.86 9.27
CA ASP A 41 1.41 -4.22 9.56
C ASP A 41 0.90 -5.22 8.49
N GLU A 42 -0.37 -5.10 8.07
CA GLU A 42 -0.93 -5.94 7.01
C GLU A 42 -0.26 -5.65 5.65
N TRP A 43 0.02 -4.38 5.35
CA TRP A 43 0.76 -4.01 4.16
C TRP A 43 2.17 -4.60 4.15
N VAL A 44 2.91 -4.48 5.25
CA VAL A 44 4.26 -5.09 5.41
C VAL A 44 4.20 -6.59 5.18
N LYS A 45 3.26 -7.27 5.82
CA LYS A 45 3.06 -8.72 5.69
C LYS A 45 2.86 -9.11 4.23
N ARG A 46 1.97 -8.43 3.49
CA ARG A 46 1.69 -8.73 2.08
C ARG A 46 2.88 -8.45 1.17
N MET A 47 3.52 -7.31 1.35
CA MET A 47 4.67 -6.94 0.52
C MET A 47 5.89 -7.83 0.79
N THR A 48 6.12 -8.23 2.03
CA THR A 48 7.15 -9.21 2.38
C THR A 48 6.87 -10.58 1.75
N ALA A 49 5.61 -10.98 1.69
CA ALA A 49 5.21 -12.28 1.12
C ALA A 49 5.55 -12.40 -0.38
N ILE A 50 5.59 -11.29 -1.12
CA ILE A 50 6.02 -11.27 -2.53
C ILE A 50 7.51 -11.05 -2.71
N GLY A 51 8.29 -10.98 -1.63
CA GLY A 51 9.74 -10.80 -1.66
C GLY A 51 10.20 -9.34 -1.76
N ALA A 52 9.34 -8.37 -1.52
CA ALA A 52 9.75 -6.96 -1.49
C ALA A 52 10.61 -6.65 -0.26
N THR A 53 11.59 -5.78 -0.44
CA THR A 53 12.36 -5.19 0.66
C THR A 53 11.58 -4.02 1.25
N ILE A 54 11.43 -4.01 2.58
CA ILE A 54 10.70 -2.95 3.30
C ILE A 54 11.69 -1.94 3.88
N GLU A 55 11.44 -0.67 3.65
CA GLU A 55 12.17 0.46 4.22
C GLU A 55 11.18 1.44 4.86
N MET A 56 11.62 2.19 5.85
CA MET A 56 10.87 3.29 6.46
C MET A 56 11.82 4.47 6.69
N ASP A 57 11.36 5.68 6.35
CA ASP A 57 12.12 6.89 6.61
C ASP A 57 11.81 7.53 7.98
N ASP A 58 12.51 8.63 8.30
CA ASP A 58 12.38 9.32 9.59
C ASP A 58 11.00 10.00 9.78
N LEU A 59 10.22 10.13 8.71
CA LEU A 59 8.84 10.63 8.74
C LEU A 59 7.81 9.50 8.75
N ALA A 60 8.28 8.27 8.94
CA ALA A 60 7.49 7.04 8.91
C ALA A 60 6.80 6.75 7.56
N ASN A 61 7.22 7.37 6.46
CA ASN A 61 6.82 6.90 5.14
C ASN A 61 7.41 5.51 4.90
N MET A 62 6.63 4.62 4.31
CA MET A 62 7.03 3.23 4.11
C MET A 62 7.18 2.92 2.62
N TYR A 63 8.17 2.09 2.31
CA TYR A 63 8.53 1.70 0.95
C TYR A 63 8.66 0.19 0.87
N ALA A 64 8.04 -0.43 -0.13
CA ALA A 64 8.22 -1.84 -0.47
C ALA A 64 8.77 -1.93 -1.89
N THR A 65 9.98 -2.43 -2.06
CA THR A 65 10.68 -2.44 -3.34
C THR A 65 10.94 -3.84 -3.83
N ILE A 66 10.55 -4.13 -5.08
CA ILE A 66 11.01 -5.31 -5.82
C ILE A 66 12.13 -4.91 -6.79
N PRO A 67 13.20 -5.73 -6.94
CA PRO A 67 14.33 -5.37 -7.78
C PRO A 67 13.97 -5.42 -9.27
N GLY A 68 14.56 -4.52 -10.06
CA GLY A 68 14.57 -4.60 -11.52
C GLY A 68 15.81 -5.35 -12.04
N SER A 69 15.90 -5.51 -13.35
CA SER A 69 17.05 -6.15 -13.98
C SER A 69 18.32 -5.27 -13.98
N ASP A 70 18.19 -3.97 -13.79
CA ASP A 70 19.31 -3.01 -13.69
C ASP A 70 19.36 -2.42 -12.27
N PRO A 71 20.32 -2.85 -11.44
CA PRO A 71 20.45 -2.38 -10.06
C PRO A 71 20.84 -0.90 -9.95
N ASN A 72 21.34 -0.29 -11.03
CA ASN A 72 21.72 1.13 -11.07
C ASN A 72 20.59 2.03 -11.60
N ALA A 73 19.50 1.45 -12.10
CA ALA A 73 18.36 2.22 -12.57
C ALA A 73 17.62 2.88 -11.39
N LYS A 74 17.15 4.11 -11.59
CA LYS A 74 16.31 4.78 -10.60
C LYS A 74 15.02 4.00 -10.40
N ARG A 75 14.57 3.87 -9.15
CA ARG A 75 13.29 3.22 -8.84
C ARG A 75 12.11 4.03 -9.36
N ILE A 76 11.05 3.33 -9.78
CA ILE A 76 9.75 3.91 -10.08
C ILE A 76 8.90 3.74 -8.82
N VAL A 77 8.39 4.85 -8.28
CA VAL A 77 7.61 4.86 -7.05
C VAL A 77 6.15 5.16 -7.37
N MET A 78 5.25 4.38 -6.78
CA MET A 78 3.80 4.55 -6.85
C MET A 78 3.20 4.32 -5.48
N GLY A 79 2.18 5.07 -5.11
CA GLY A 79 1.56 4.93 -3.79
C GLY A 79 0.63 6.08 -3.46
N SER A 80 0.16 6.07 -2.23
CA SER A 80 -0.71 7.07 -1.64
C SER A 80 -0.61 6.99 -0.11
N HIS A 81 -1.61 7.51 0.61
CA HIS A 81 -1.72 7.44 2.06
C HIS A 81 -2.74 6.37 2.49
N CYS A 82 -2.64 5.92 3.73
CA CYS A 82 -3.62 4.99 4.32
C CYS A 82 -4.36 5.60 5.53
N ASP A 83 -3.92 6.74 6.04
CA ASP A 83 -4.65 7.50 7.04
C ASP A 83 -5.93 8.09 6.44
N SER A 84 -6.87 8.45 7.30
CA SER A 84 -8.14 9.06 6.94
C SER A 84 -8.52 10.16 7.93
N VAL A 85 -9.38 11.08 7.49
CA VAL A 85 -10.13 11.95 8.39
C VAL A 85 -11.14 11.14 9.21
N LYS A 86 -11.78 11.75 10.20
CA LYS A 86 -12.87 11.14 10.95
C LYS A 86 -14.05 10.81 10.03
N ASN A 87 -14.50 9.56 10.07
CA ASN A 87 -15.57 9.06 9.19
C ASN A 87 -15.29 9.29 7.69
N GLY A 88 -14.01 9.18 7.31
CA GLY A 88 -13.57 9.36 5.93
C GLY A 88 -14.08 8.28 4.98
N GLY A 89 -13.85 8.49 3.69
CA GLY A 89 -14.22 7.53 2.65
C GLY A 89 -13.37 6.25 2.70
N ASN A 90 -13.98 5.12 2.36
CA ASN A 90 -13.31 3.81 2.38
C ASN A 90 -12.31 3.60 1.22
N TYR A 91 -12.16 4.58 0.35
CA TYR A 91 -11.28 4.48 -0.82
C TYR A 91 -10.25 5.60 -0.90
N ASP A 92 -10.51 6.71 -0.23
CA ASP A 92 -9.61 7.86 -0.26
C ASP A 92 -8.21 7.45 0.25
N GLY A 93 -7.19 7.81 -0.51
CA GLY A 93 -5.80 7.43 -0.26
C GLY A 93 -5.52 5.93 -0.38
N ILE A 94 -6.22 5.13 0.43
CA ILE A 94 -5.99 3.69 0.54
C ILE A 94 -6.16 2.93 -0.78
N LEU A 95 -7.04 3.39 -1.68
CA LEU A 95 -7.17 2.76 -3.00
C LEU A 95 -5.86 2.88 -3.81
N GLY A 96 -5.17 4.02 -3.71
CA GLY A 96 -3.87 4.22 -4.34
C GLY A 96 -2.80 3.30 -3.75
N VAL A 97 -2.80 3.10 -2.43
CA VAL A 97 -1.92 2.13 -1.74
C VAL A 97 -2.18 0.71 -2.23
N MET A 98 -3.46 0.28 -2.24
CA MET A 98 -3.84 -1.06 -2.70
C MET A 98 -3.54 -1.28 -4.18
N SER A 99 -3.70 -0.25 -5.01
CA SER A 99 -3.36 -0.31 -6.44
C SER A 99 -1.85 -0.50 -6.65
N ALA A 100 -1.02 0.21 -5.89
CA ALA A 100 0.43 0.02 -5.93
C ALA A 100 0.85 -1.40 -5.51
N MET A 101 0.24 -1.93 -4.43
CA MET A 101 0.43 -3.34 -4.03
C MET A 101 0.08 -4.30 -5.16
N GLU A 102 -1.09 -4.12 -5.78
CA GLU A 102 -1.57 -5.00 -6.84
C GLU A 102 -0.65 -4.98 -8.06
N VAL A 103 -0.07 -3.83 -8.40
CA VAL A 103 0.93 -3.76 -9.47
C VAL A 103 2.15 -4.62 -9.12
N LEU A 104 2.72 -4.49 -7.92
CA LEU A 104 3.87 -5.30 -7.52
C LEU A 104 3.53 -6.79 -7.48
N GLU A 105 2.38 -7.16 -6.90
CA GLU A 105 1.91 -8.54 -6.86
C GLU A 105 1.73 -9.15 -8.25
N THR A 106 1.17 -8.39 -9.20
CA THR A 106 1.01 -8.84 -10.59
C THR A 106 2.35 -9.02 -11.28
N VAL A 107 3.28 -8.07 -11.11
CA VAL A 107 4.62 -8.15 -11.69
C VAL A 107 5.34 -9.41 -11.21
N VAL A 108 5.27 -9.72 -9.93
CA VAL A 108 5.90 -10.90 -9.35
C VAL A 108 5.20 -12.18 -9.79
N ALA A 109 3.87 -12.23 -9.69
CA ALA A 109 3.09 -13.43 -10.01
C ALA A 109 3.21 -13.87 -11.48
N GLU A 110 3.28 -12.89 -12.40
CA GLU A 110 3.37 -13.14 -13.83
C GLU A 110 4.82 -13.07 -14.37
N ASN A 111 5.82 -12.90 -13.49
CA ASN A 111 7.24 -12.76 -13.85
C ASN A 111 7.46 -11.71 -14.94
N ILE A 112 6.84 -10.53 -14.80
CA ILE A 112 6.90 -9.47 -15.82
C ILE A 112 8.31 -8.87 -15.85
N PRO A 113 9.03 -8.94 -16.97
CA PRO A 113 10.35 -8.34 -17.09
C PRO A 113 10.27 -6.82 -16.96
N HIS A 114 11.11 -6.25 -16.08
CA HIS A 114 11.21 -4.80 -15.90
C HIS A 114 12.66 -4.39 -15.59
N LYS A 115 13.04 -3.23 -16.08
CA LYS A 115 14.40 -2.70 -15.92
C LYS A 115 14.59 -2.04 -14.56
N HIS A 116 13.64 -1.17 -14.18
CA HIS A 116 13.73 -0.36 -12.99
C HIS A 116 13.24 -1.12 -11.75
N PRO A 117 13.83 -0.92 -10.56
CA PRO A 117 13.17 -1.32 -9.32
C PRO A 117 11.80 -0.66 -9.20
N LEU A 118 10.79 -1.41 -8.77
CA LEU A 118 9.44 -0.90 -8.56
C LEU A 118 9.15 -0.82 -7.07
N THR A 119 8.62 0.32 -6.63
CA THR A 119 8.36 0.60 -5.21
C THR A 119 6.90 0.99 -4.99
N ALA A 120 6.21 0.26 -4.13
CA ALA A 120 4.97 0.72 -3.53
C ALA A 120 5.29 1.56 -2.29
N MET A 121 4.55 2.65 -2.05
CA MET A 121 4.80 3.60 -0.98
C MET A 121 3.53 3.93 -0.21
N ILE A 122 3.66 4.12 1.12
CA ILE A 122 2.66 4.75 1.98
C ILE A 122 3.23 6.07 2.49
N PHE A 123 2.56 7.18 2.17
CA PHE A 123 2.80 8.48 2.80
C PHE A 123 2.19 8.52 4.20
N THR A 124 2.86 9.19 5.14
CA THR A 124 2.36 9.34 6.51
C THR A 124 1.68 10.68 6.71
N ASN A 125 0.50 10.65 7.32
CA ASN A 125 -0.25 11.85 7.75
C ASN A 125 -0.53 12.83 6.59
N GLU A 126 -1.00 12.30 5.47
CA GLU A 126 -1.35 13.13 4.31
C GLU A 126 -2.56 14.01 4.61
N GLU A 127 -3.55 13.46 5.31
CA GLU A 127 -4.79 14.16 5.69
C GLU A 127 -4.58 15.21 6.79
N GLY A 128 -3.43 15.23 7.47
CA GLY A 128 -3.16 16.16 8.56
C GLY A 128 -4.15 16.03 9.72
N SER A 129 -4.76 14.87 9.90
CA SER A 129 -5.72 14.62 10.99
C SER A 129 -4.99 14.50 12.33
N GLU A 130 -5.51 15.23 13.32
CA GLU A 130 -5.07 15.19 14.73
C GLU A 130 -5.89 14.18 15.52
#